data_c930a0391d7672fb2dd11447856987d1
#
_entry.id   c930a0391d7672fb2dd11447856987d1
#
_cell.length_a   1.000
_cell.length_b   1.000
_cell.length_c   1.000
_cell.angle_alpha   90.00
_cell.angle_beta   90.00
_cell.angle_gamma   90.00
#
_symmetry.space_group_name_H-M   'P 1'
#
loop_
_entity.id
_entity.type
_entity.pdbx_description
1 polymer ?
#
loop_
_entity_poly.entity_id
_entity_poly.type
_entity_poly.pdbx_seq_one_letter_code
_entity_poly.pdbx_strand_id
1 'polypeptide(L)' 'MVSEIRTAQDVWPVLNRVVFVPHGENEYQRLVAILDDLIDVVGENEDHSLASMMEVIGVLIEKYEEEHVPELTEV' A
#
# COMPACT_ATOMS: atom_id res chain seq x y z
N MET A 1 -20.60 -16.07 8.94
CA MET A 1 -19.45 -15.52 8.26
C MET A 1 -19.86 -14.84 6.97
N VAL A 2 -19.47 -13.63 6.82
CA VAL A 2 -19.84 -12.88 5.63
C VAL A 2 -19.02 -13.33 4.45
N SER A 3 -19.64 -13.26 3.27
CA SER A 3 -18.97 -13.71 2.05
C SER A 3 -17.75 -12.86 1.71
N GLU A 4 -17.71 -11.62 2.18
CA GLU A 4 -16.58 -10.77 1.94
C GLU A 4 -15.31 -11.29 2.59
N ILE A 5 -15.44 -11.90 3.78
CA ILE A 5 -14.27 -12.48 4.43
C ILE A 5 -13.79 -13.69 3.65
N ARG A 6 -14.72 -14.46 3.11
CA ARG A 6 -14.34 -15.60 2.28
C ARG A 6 -13.61 -15.14 1.03
N THR A 7 -14.13 -14.09 0.40
CA THR A 7 -13.46 -13.54 -0.78
C THR A 7 -12.05 -13.06 -0.43
N ALA A 8 -11.93 -12.38 0.71
CA ALA A 8 -10.62 -11.89 1.14
C ALA A 8 -9.65 -13.05 1.34
N GLN A 9 -10.12 -14.14 1.95
CA GLN A 9 -9.27 -15.30 2.17
C GLN A 9 -8.78 -15.90 0.85
N ASP A 10 -9.64 -15.84 -0.16
CA ASP A 10 -9.29 -16.42 -1.47
C ASP A 10 -8.28 -15.57 -2.21
N VAL A 11 -8.40 -14.25 -2.12
CA VAL A 11 -7.55 -13.37 -2.94
C VAL A 11 -6.33 -12.86 -2.20
N TRP A 12 -6.34 -12.88 -0.87
CA TRP A 12 -5.27 -12.27 -0.10
C TRP A 12 -3.89 -12.86 -0.39
N PRO A 13 -3.75 -14.19 -0.52
CA PRO A 13 -2.41 -14.75 -0.78
C PRO A 13 -1.75 -14.16 -2.02
N VAL A 14 -2.55 -13.81 -3.03
CA VAL A 14 -2.01 -13.20 -4.23
C VAL A 14 -1.85 -11.70 -4.03
N LEU A 15 -2.89 -11.06 -3.50
CA LEU A 15 -2.88 -9.61 -3.31
C LEU A 15 -1.78 -9.17 -2.35
N ASN A 16 -1.48 -10.01 -1.37
CA ASN A 16 -0.48 -9.68 -0.36
C ASN A 16 0.92 -9.52 -0.93
N ARG A 17 1.11 -9.89 -2.17
CA ARG A 17 2.39 -9.68 -2.84
C ARG A 17 2.61 -8.22 -3.18
N VAL A 18 1.54 -7.45 -3.29
CA VAL A 18 1.63 -6.04 -3.67
C VAL A 18 1.03 -5.11 -2.62
N VAL A 19 0.21 -5.64 -1.72
CA VAL A 19 -0.38 -4.85 -0.64
C VAL A 19 -0.01 -5.52 0.66
N PHE A 20 0.88 -4.89 1.43
CA PHE A 20 1.34 -5.47 2.68
C PHE A 20 1.85 -4.38 3.60
N VAL A 21 1.86 -4.68 4.88
CA VAL A 21 2.41 -3.76 5.87
C VAL A 21 3.93 -3.94 5.88
N PRO A 22 4.69 -2.90 5.54
CA PRO A 22 6.14 -3.05 5.51
C PRO A 22 6.71 -3.14 6.91
N HIS A 23 7.58 -4.11 7.12
CA HIS A 23 8.22 -4.33 8.42
C HIS A 23 9.71 -4.04 8.39
N GLY A 24 10.23 -3.61 7.27
CA GLY A 24 11.63 -3.31 7.14
C GLY A 24 11.90 -2.50 5.89
N GLU A 25 13.15 -2.09 5.76
CA GLU A 25 13.53 -1.20 4.67
C GLU A 25 13.29 -1.81 3.29
N ASN A 26 13.59 -3.10 3.13
CA ASN A 26 13.40 -3.73 1.83
C ASN A 26 11.94 -3.75 1.42
N GLU A 27 11.05 -4.06 2.35
CA GLU A 27 9.62 -4.09 2.06
C GLU A 27 9.11 -2.68 1.79
N TYR A 28 9.62 -1.71 2.54
CA TYR A 28 9.25 -0.33 2.31
C TYR A 28 9.63 0.11 0.89
N GLN A 29 10.85 -0.22 0.46
CA GLN A 29 11.30 0.14 -0.88
C GLN A 29 10.45 -0.53 -1.96
N ARG A 30 10.02 -1.76 -1.70
CA ARG A 30 9.14 -2.44 -2.66
C ARG A 30 7.80 -1.72 -2.78
N LEU A 31 7.23 -1.28 -1.66
CA LEU A 31 5.96 -0.56 -1.71
C LEU A 31 6.10 0.76 -2.44
N VAL A 32 7.21 1.46 -2.23
CA VAL A 32 7.46 2.71 -2.95
C VAL A 32 7.49 2.47 -4.45
N ALA A 33 8.18 1.42 -4.88
CA ALA A 33 8.24 1.09 -6.29
C ALA A 33 6.86 0.75 -6.85
N ILE A 34 6.07 0.01 -6.08
CA ILE A 34 4.72 -0.34 -6.50
C ILE A 34 3.87 0.91 -6.62
N LEU A 35 4.00 1.83 -5.67
CA LEU A 35 3.26 3.08 -5.74
C LEU A 35 3.62 3.88 -6.97
N ASP A 36 4.91 3.95 -7.29
CA ASP A 36 5.34 4.66 -8.49
C ASP A 36 4.70 4.08 -9.74
N ASP A 37 4.66 2.76 -9.83
CA ASP A 37 4.03 2.10 -10.97
C ASP A 37 2.53 2.40 -11.02
N LEU A 38 1.89 2.41 -9.86
CA LEU A 38 0.46 2.70 -9.79
C LEU A 38 0.15 4.13 -10.23
N ILE A 39 1.00 5.06 -9.84
CA ILE A 39 0.81 6.46 -10.24
C ILE A 39 0.83 6.56 -11.77
N ASP A 40 1.74 5.82 -12.42
CA ASP A 40 1.79 5.83 -13.87
C ASP A 40 0.55 5.22 -14.50
N VAL A 41 0.04 4.14 -13.92
CA VAL A 41 -1.10 3.42 -14.47
C VAL A 41 -2.40 4.18 -14.23
N VAL A 42 -2.60 4.67 -13.01
CA VAL A 42 -3.84 5.33 -12.63
C VAL A 42 -3.89 6.76 -13.15
N GLY A 43 -2.74 7.43 -13.11
CA GLY A 43 -2.69 8.82 -13.50
C GLY A 43 -3.61 9.66 -12.63
N GLU A 44 -4.39 10.53 -13.26
CA GLU A 44 -5.31 11.39 -12.54
C GLU A 44 -6.75 10.87 -12.62
N ASN A 45 -6.93 9.67 -13.09
CA ASN A 45 -8.26 9.09 -13.26
C ASN A 45 -8.75 8.50 -11.94
N GLU A 46 -9.55 9.26 -11.22
CA GLU A 46 -10.06 8.82 -9.92
C GLU A 46 -11.03 7.65 -10.04
N ASP A 47 -11.53 7.39 -11.23
CA ASP A 47 -12.45 6.27 -11.45
C ASP A 47 -11.72 5.01 -11.87
N HIS A 48 -10.41 5.05 -11.95
CA HIS A 48 -9.65 3.86 -12.32
C HIS A 48 -9.84 2.77 -11.26
N SER A 49 -9.91 1.52 -11.70
CA SER A 49 -10.18 0.42 -10.78
C SER A 49 -9.10 0.27 -9.70
N LEU A 50 -7.89 0.73 -9.96
CA LEU A 50 -6.80 0.62 -8.98
C LEU A 50 -6.58 1.90 -8.18
N ALA A 51 -7.47 2.89 -8.31
CA ALA A 51 -7.29 4.14 -7.59
C ALA A 51 -7.29 3.95 -6.08
N SER A 52 -8.22 3.13 -5.58
CA SER A 52 -8.29 2.87 -4.16
C SER A 52 -7.06 2.12 -3.65
N MET A 53 -6.55 1.20 -4.46
CA MET A 53 -5.34 0.47 -4.08
C MET A 53 -4.17 1.43 -3.95
N MET A 54 -4.09 2.40 -4.86
CA MET A 54 -3.04 3.40 -4.79
C MET A 54 -3.10 4.17 -3.47
N GLU A 55 -4.31 4.53 -3.05
CA GLU A 55 -4.48 5.25 -1.78
C GLU A 55 -4.07 4.39 -0.59
N VAL A 56 -4.46 3.11 -0.60
CA VAL A 56 -4.12 2.21 0.49
C VAL A 56 -2.60 2.08 0.61
N ILE A 57 -1.92 1.88 -0.50
CA ILE A 57 -0.48 1.74 -0.48
C ILE A 57 0.18 3.03 0.00
N GLY A 58 -0.36 4.17 -0.41
CA GLY A 58 0.15 5.44 0.08
C GLY A 58 0.09 5.57 1.59
N VAL A 59 -1.04 5.14 2.17
CA VAL A 59 -1.21 5.18 3.62
C VAL A 59 -0.21 4.26 4.32
N LEU A 60 0.01 3.06 3.76
CA LEU A 60 0.96 2.12 4.34
C LEU A 60 2.37 2.70 4.34
N ILE A 61 2.74 3.37 3.27
CA ILE A 61 4.05 4.00 3.17
C ILE A 61 4.18 5.14 4.19
N GLU A 62 3.14 5.99 4.28
CA GLU A 62 3.16 7.08 5.23
C GLU A 62 3.32 6.59 6.65
N LYS A 63 2.61 5.52 6.98
CA LYS A 63 2.67 5.00 8.33
C LYS A 63 4.06 4.50 8.66
N TYR A 64 4.69 3.81 7.72
CA TYR A 64 6.06 3.34 7.93
C TYR A 64 7.00 4.52 8.14
N GLU A 65 6.85 5.55 7.33
CA GLU A 65 7.72 6.71 7.45
C GLU A 65 7.56 7.41 8.78
N GLU A 66 6.33 7.53 9.26
CA GLU A 66 6.08 8.16 10.54
C GLU A 66 6.72 7.40 11.68
N GLU A 67 6.76 6.09 11.59
CA GLU A 67 7.30 5.26 12.65
C GLU A 67 8.81 5.19 12.62
N HIS A 68 9.43 5.51 11.50
CA HIS A 68 10.87 5.28 11.33
C HIS A 68 11.66 6.56 11.11
N VAL A 69 11.05 7.72 11.25
CA VAL A 69 11.76 8.99 11.19
C VAL A 69 11.24 9.94 12.26
N PRO A 70 11.12 9.49 13.49
CA PRO A 70 10.51 10.30 14.54
C PRO A 70 11.31 11.55 14.86
N GLU A 71 12.59 11.53 14.68
CA GLU A 71 13.40 12.68 15.03
C GLU A 71 13.08 13.89 14.16
N LEU A 72 12.48 13.67 13.03
CA LEU A 72 12.13 14.80 12.17
C LEU A 72 11.04 15.65 12.76
N THR A 73 10.28 15.12 13.68
CA THR A 73 9.18 15.84 14.28
C THR A 73 9.59 16.56 15.54
N GLU A 74 10.78 16.35 15.97
CA GLU A 74 11.25 16.89 17.22
C GLU A 74 11.53 18.35 17.17
N VAL A 75 11.78 18.83 16.09
CA VAL A 75 12.28 20.18 15.94
C VAL A 75 11.54 21.28 16.63
#